data_ac289433da191db54a814c5c3079a5c7
#
_entry.id   ac289433da191db54a814c5c3079a5c7
#
_cell.length_a   1.000
_cell.length_b   1.000
_cell.length_c   1.000
_cell.angle_alpha   90.00
_cell.angle_beta   90.00
_cell.angle_gamma   90.00
#
_symmetry.space_group_name_H-M   'P 1'
#
loop_
_entity.id
_entity.type
_entity.pdbx_description
1 polymer ?
#
loop_
_entity_poly.entity_id
_entity_poly.type
_entity_poly.pdbx_seq_one_letter_code
_entity_poly.pdbx_strand_id
1 'polypeptide(L)'
;TNLKPETDYTIYVFGMDTKGYRTTAVSTAKVRTSEVKKSDMTISFEGVTAGDEADSQDFFKRNYYVNFTPVPTKNDEYYFVGLVSATDYEFETAFGSDEEFMSSVISAAGENIMLNCFLGKPSAPLKGQLDYKGNALKPGTKYYIIAFGYQGKATTPLFKQEVTTTGEAETGGGNGGWGF
;
A
#
# COMPACT_ATOMS: atom_id res chain seq x y z
N THR A 1 -18.00 -6.57 -3.82
CA THR A 1 -17.33 -7.58 -2.95
C THR A 1 -16.18 -8.16 -3.76
N ASN A 2 -14.94 -7.88 -3.35
CA ASN A 2 -13.77 -8.37 -4.07
C ASN A 2 -13.46 -9.79 -3.58
N LEU A 3 -13.76 -10.80 -4.43
CA LEU A 3 -13.32 -12.17 -4.18
C LEU A 3 -11.81 -12.26 -4.33
N LYS A 4 -11.16 -12.98 -3.40
CA LYS A 4 -9.72 -13.26 -3.53
C LYS A 4 -9.49 -14.24 -4.69
N PRO A 5 -8.43 -14.08 -5.49
CA PRO A 5 -8.09 -15.03 -6.55
C PRO A 5 -7.66 -16.39 -5.96
N GLU A 6 -7.69 -17.42 -6.77
CA GLU A 6 -7.28 -18.81 -6.44
C GLU A 6 -7.90 -19.37 -5.14
N THR A 7 -9.06 -18.85 -4.77
CA THR A 7 -9.73 -19.15 -3.49
C THR A 7 -11.00 -19.96 -3.73
N ASP A 8 -11.20 -20.98 -2.92
CA ASP A 8 -12.42 -21.79 -2.93
C ASP A 8 -13.53 -21.09 -2.15
N TYR A 9 -14.66 -20.87 -2.78
CA TYR A 9 -15.86 -20.29 -2.18
C TYR A 9 -17.01 -21.29 -2.20
N THR A 10 -17.85 -21.23 -1.17
CA THR A 10 -19.12 -21.92 -1.15
C THR A 10 -20.25 -20.90 -1.24
N ILE A 11 -21.04 -20.97 -2.28
CA ILE A 11 -22.22 -20.13 -2.49
C ILE A 11 -23.40 -20.81 -1.79
N TYR A 12 -24.11 -20.05 -0.96
CA TYR A 12 -25.34 -20.48 -0.29
C TYR A 12 -26.51 -19.70 -0.86
N VAL A 13 -27.55 -20.41 -1.30
CA VAL A 13 -28.78 -19.82 -1.82
C VAL A 13 -29.97 -20.38 -1.06
N PHE A 14 -30.83 -19.52 -0.56
CA PHE A 14 -32.06 -19.87 0.12
C PHE A 14 -33.09 -18.74 -0.02
N GLY A 15 -34.38 -19.10 0.01
CA GLY A 15 -35.46 -18.12 0.05
C GLY A 15 -35.65 -17.54 1.45
N MET A 16 -36.01 -16.26 1.51
CA MET A 16 -36.41 -15.57 2.74
C MET A 16 -37.77 -14.86 2.55
N ASP A 17 -38.58 -14.80 3.60
CA ASP A 17 -39.79 -13.96 3.63
C ASP A 17 -39.42 -12.48 3.97
N THR A 18 -40.45 -11.64 3.94
CA THR A 18 -40.30 -10.19 4.26
C THR A 18 -39.92 -9.91 5.71
N LYS A 19 -39.99 -10.89 6.60
CA LYS A 19 -39.59 -10.80 8.02
C LYS A 19 -38.19 -11.37 8.27
N GLY A 20 -37.51 -11.87 7.21
CA GLY A 20 -36.17 -12.42 7.32
C GLY A 20 -36.11 -13.92 7.68
N TYR A 21 -37.23 -14.62 7.73
CA TYR A 21 -37.23 -16.06 7.99
C TYR A 21 -36.95 -16.84 6.71
N ARG A 22 -36.12 -17.88 6.83
CA ARG A 22 -35.82 -18.77 5.72
C ARG A 22 -37.05 -19.60 5.32
N THR A 23 -37.40 -19.55 4.04
CA THR A 23 -38.60 -20.23 3.46
C THR A 23 -38.27 -21.48 2.65
N THR A 24 -37.00 -21.67 2.26
CA THR A 24 -36.57 -22.85 1.48
C THR A 24 -35.39 -23.57 2.14
N ALA A 25 -35.13 -24.80 1.72
CA ALA A 25 -33.87 -25.48 2.02
C ALA A 25 -32.68 -24.66 1.45
N VAL A 26 -31.50 -24.79 2.06
CA VAL A 26 -30.27 -24.18 1.56
C VAL A 26 -29.73 -25.02 0.41
N SER A 27 -29.55 -24.41 -0.74
CA SER A 27 -28.78 -24.98 -1.84
C SER A 27 -27.33 -24.43 -1.78
N THR A 28 -26.35 -25.29 -2.09
CA THR A 28 -24.95 -24.91 -2.08
C THR A 28 -24.27 -25.22 -3.39
N ALA A 29 -23.34 -24.37 -3.82
CA ALA A 29 -22.45 -24.63 -4.94
C ALA A 29 -21.02 -24.25 -4.53
N LYS A 30 -20.03 -25.01 -5.00
CA LYS A 30 -18.61 -24.68 -4.82
C LYS A 30 -18.07 -24.07 -6.09
N VAL A 31 -17.26 -23.02 -5.95
CA VAL A 31 -16.56 -22.35 -7.06
C VAL A 31 -15.16 -21.96 -6.59
N ARG A 32 -14.19 -22.11 -7.48
CA ARG A 32 -12.83 -21.59 -7.29
C ARG A 32 -12.63 -20.38 -8.19
N THR A 33 -12.13 -19.29 -7.64
CA THR A 33 -11.77 -18.12 -8.43
C THR A 33 -10.51 -18.40 -9.26
N SER A 34 -10.42 -17.75 -10.43
CA SER A 34 -9.30 -17.93 -11.35
C SER A 34 -7.98 -17.40 -10.78
N GLU A 35 -6.88 -17.84 -11.35
CA GLU A 35 -5.56 -17.24 -11.14
C GLU A 35 -5.53 -15.78 -11.59
N VAL A 36 -4.69 -14.98 -10.93
CA VAL A 36 -4.41 -13.61 -11.36
C VAL A 36 -3.44 -13.67 -12.54
N LYS A 37 -3.83 -13.11 -13.67
CA LYS A 37 -2.93 -12.96 -14.81
C LYS A 37 -1.83 -11.95 -14.49
N LYS A 38 -0.57 -12.30 -14.76
CA LYS A 38 0.51 -11.33 -14.73
C LYS A 38 0.30 -10.28 -15.81
N SER A 39 0.63 -9.04 -15.48
CA SER A 39 0.55 -7.89 -16.38
C SER A 39 1.95 -7.46 -16.83
N ASP A 40 2.05 -6.92 -18.02
CA ASP A 40 3.23 -6.25 -18.56
C ASP A 40 3.20 -4.73 -18.30
N MET A 41 2.25 -4.23 -17.50
CA MET A 41 2.24 -2.84 -17.04
C MET A 41 3.54 -2.50 -16.33
N THR A 42 4.13 -1.37 -16.66
CA THR A 42 5.23 -0.75 -15.93
C THR A 42 4.78 0.55 -15.30
N ILE A 43 5.42 0.94 -14.19
CA ILE A 43 5.07 2.15 -13.45
C ILE A 43 6.36 2.93 -13.18
N SER A 44 6.39 4.19 -13.58
CA SER A 44 7.44 5.15 -13.23
C SER A 44 6.88 6.26 -12.35
N PHE A 45 7.75 7.11 -11.82
CA PHE A 45 7.35 8.21 -10.94
C PHE A 45 7.91 9.53 -11.47
N GLU A 46 7.05 10.54 -11.58
CA GLU A 46 7.41 11.88 -12.02
C GLU A 46 7.26 12.89 -10.88
N GLY A 47 8.01 14.00 -10.95
CA GLY A 47 7.87 15.13 -10.03
C GLY A 47 8.15 14.78 -8.56
N VAL A 48 9.05 13.82 -8.31
CA VAL A 48 9.39 13.37 -6.95
C VAL A 48 10.10 14.50 -6.20
N THR A 49 9.48 14.97 -5.12
CA THR A 49 10.03 15.98 -4.23
C THR A 49 9.68 15.66 -2.79
N ALA A 50 10.55 16.01 -1.86
CA ALA A 50 10.27 15.93 -0.44
C ALA A 50 10.05 17.34 0.14
N GLY A 51 9.24 17.44 1.17
CA GLY A 51 8.96 18.69 1.88
C GLY A 51 8.44 18.42 3.28
N ASP A 52 8.19 19.50 4.00
CA ASP A 52 7.60 19.47 5.33
C ASP A 52 6.69 20.69 5.54
N GLU A 53 5.75 20.56 6.46
CA GLU A 53 4.82 21.61 6.84
C GLU A 53 4.59 21.61 8.35
N ALA A 54 4.18 22.76 8.91
CA ALA A 54 3.83 22.83 10.32
C ALA A 54 2.57 21.95 10.57
N ASP A 55 2.58 21.24 11.70
CA ASP A 55 1.38 20.55 12.16
C ASP A 55 0.28 21.57 12.51
N SER A 56 -0.96 21.28 12.16
CA SER A 56 -2.09 22.19 12.38
C SER A 56 -2.49 22.33 13.84
N GLN A 57 -2.10 21.38 14.68
CA GLN A 57 -2.45 21.30 16.11
C GLN A 57 -1.25 21.59 17.02
N ASP A 58 -0.04 21.37 16.53
CA ASP A 58 1.19 21.60 17.27
C ASP A 58 2.22 22.33 16.37
N PHE A 59 2.33 23.64 16.55
CA PHE A 59 3.18 24.52 15.76
C PHE A 59 4.67 24.18 15.83
N PHE A 60 5.12 23.47 16.85
CA PHE A 60 6.49 22.99 17.01
C PHE A 60 6.77 21.67 16.30
N LYS A 61 5.73 20.96 15.88
CA LYS A 61 5.82 19.70 15.16
C LYS A 61 5.81 19.93 13.66
N ARG A 62 6.61 19.14 12.94
CA ARG A 62 6.63 19.14 11.46
C ARG A 62 6.05 17.84 10.94
N ASN A 63 5.25 17.94 9.91
CA ASN A 63 4.75 16.81 9.13
C ASN A 63 5.56 16.73 7.83
N TYR A 64 6.27 15.63 7.65
CA TYR A 64 7.08 15.39 6.45
C TYR A 64 6.24 14.72 5.37
N TYR A 65 6.51 15.04 4.11
CA TYR A 65 5.78 14.46 2.98
C TYR A 65 6.68 14.26 1.77
N VAL A 66 6.21 13.41 0.87
CA VAL A 66 6.77 13.20 -0.45
C VAL A 66 5.67 13.45 -1.49
N ASN A 67 5.93 14.36 -2.44
CA ASN A 67 5.07 14.53 -3.62
C ASN A 67 5.62 13.70 -4.77
N PHE A 68 4.74 13.08 -5.52
CA PHE A 68 5.09 12.30 -6.70
C PHE A 68 3.85 12.02 -7.55
N THR A 69 4.06 11.71 -8.83
CA THR A 69 2.99 11.28 -9.73
C THR A 69 3.36 9.91 -10.30
N PRO A 70 2.65 8.83 -9.96
CA PRO A 70 2.84 7.55 -10.60
C PRO A 70 2.34 7.60 -12.04
N VAL A 71 3.11 7.02 -12.97
CA VAL A 71 2.80 6.98 -14.40
C VAL A 71 2.80 5.53 -14.86
N PRO A 72 1.63 4.87 -14.85
CA PRO A 72 1.49 3.53 -15.40
C PRO A 72 1.45 3.56 -16.92
N THR A 73 1.92 2.49 -17.56
CA THR A 73 1.81 2.30 -19.03
C THR A 73 0.42 1.83 -19.47
N LYS A 74 -0.42 1.41 -18.53
CA LYS A 74 -1.82 1.02 -18.78
C LYS A 74 -2.77 1.81 -17.92
N ASN A 75 -3.92 2.20 -18.48
CA ASN A 75 -4.90 3.05 -17.82
C ASN A 75 -6.16 2.29 -17.35
N ASP A 76 -6.22 1.00 -17.63
CA ASP A 76 -7.37 0.12 -17.39
C ASP A 76 -7.08 -1.00 -16.36
N GLU A 77 -5.89 -0.98 -15.77
CA GLU A 77 -5.48 -1.89 -14.72
C GLU A 77 -5.21 -1.13 -13.41
N TYR A 78 -5.67 -1.70 -12.30
CA TYR A 78 -5.39 -1.15 -10.97
C TYR A 78 -3.94 -1.41 -10.57
N TYR A 79 -3.37 -0.44 -9.86
CA TYR A 79 -2.07 -0.57 -9.22
C TYR A 79 -2.09 0.07 -7.84
N PHE A 80 -1.35 -0.53 -6.91
CA PHE A 80 -1.11 -0.01 -5.57
C PHE A 80 0.05 0.97 -5.59
N VAL A 81 -0.02 1.99 -4.72
CA VAL A 81 1.08 2.94 -4.45
C VAL A 81 1.22 3.14 -2.96
N GLY A 82 2.45 3.22 -2.47
CA GLY A 82 2.75 3.47 -1.07
C GLY A 82 4.16 3.99 -0.85
N LEU A 83 4.48 4.25 0.41
CA LEU A 83 5.82 4.59 0.87
C LEU A 83 6.29 3.54 1.87
N VAL A 84 7.57 3.22 1.84
CA VAL A 84 8.22 2.35 2.83
C VAL A 84 9.58 2.94 3.19
N SER A 85 9.98 2.90 4.46
CA SER A 85 11.35 3.29 4.82
C SER A 85 12.34 2.32 4.19
N ALA A 86 13.53 2.82 3.79
CA ALA A 86 14.56 1.96 3.23
C ALA A 86 14.94 0.85 4.21
N THR A 87 15.02 1.18 5.50
CA THR A 87 15.33 0.22 6.56
C THR A 87 14.29 -0.90 6.66
N ASP A 88 12.98 -0.57 6.64
CA ASP A 88 11.93 -1.59 6.67
C ASP A 88 11.95 -2.48 5.42
N TYR A 89 12.10 -1.86 4.24
CA TYR A 89 12.18 -2.60 2.99
C TYR A 89 13.38 -3.56 2.97
N GLU A 90 14.56 -3.06 3.33
CA GLU A 90 15.80 -3.87 3.39
C GLU A 90 15.68 -5.00 4.41
N PHE A 91 15.06 -4.73 5.57
CA PHE A 91 14.81 -5.75 6.58
C PHE A 91 13.85 -6.84 6.08
N GLU A 92 12.73 -6.47 5.47
CA GLU A 92 11.72 -7.41 4.98
C GLU A 92 12.23 -8.22 3.76
N THR A 93 13.14 -7.66 2.96
CA THR A 93 13.72 -8.35 1.80
C THR A 93 15.06 -9.03 2.05
N ALA A 94 15.67 -8.84 3.24
CA ALA A 94 16.98 -9.44 3.57
C ALA A 94 17.01 -10.98 3.47
N PHE A 95 15.88 -11.63 3.73
CA PHE A 95 15.72 -13.09 3.68
C PHE A 95 14.56 -13.53 2.79
N GLY A 96 13.99 -12.60 2.04
CA GLY A 96 12.82 -12.79 1.19
C GLY A 96 13.01 -12.18 -0.20
N SER A 97 11.91 -12.01 -0.89
CA SER A 97 11.84 -11.46 -2.24
C SER A 97 10.90 -10.25 -2.29
N ASP A 98 10.99 -9.47 -3.38
CA ASP A 98 10.01 -8.41 -3.67
C ASP A 98 8.56 -8.95 -3.74
N GLU A 99 8.38 -10.20 -4.15
CA GLU A 99 7.05 -10.83 -4.21
C GLU A 99 6.48 -11.10 -2.80
N GLU A 100 7.33 -11.56 -1.87
CA GLU A 100 6.94 -11.74 -0.47
C GLU A 100 6.67 -10.41 0.22
N PHE A 101 7.51 -9.41 -0.05
CA PHE A 101 7.29 -8.04 0.43
C PHE A 101 5.94 -7.47 -0.08
N MET A 102 5.63 -7.56 -1.38
CA MET A 102 4.35 -7.13 -1.92
C MET A 102 3.17 -7.88 -1.26
N SER A 103 3.33 -9.16 -0.99
CA SER A 103 2.32 -9.97 -0.29
C SER A 103 2.12 -9.49 1.16
N SER A 104 3.18 -9.10 1.85
CA SER A 104 3.16 -8.50 3.19
C SER A 104 2.41 -7.16 3.18
N VAL A 105 2.72 -6.28 2.21
CA VAL A 105 2.03 -4.99 2.01
C VAL A 105 0.52 -5.20 1.78
N ILE A 106 0.15 -6.12 0.91
CA ILE A 106 -1.26 -6.45 0.63
C ILE A 106 -1.97 -6.96 1.89
N SER A 107 -1.30 -7.84 2.65
CA SER A 107 -1.85 -8.39 3.89
C SER A 107 -2.02 -7.33 4.97
N ALA A 108 -1.04 -6.43 5.13
CA ALA A 108 -1.10 -5.34 6.10
C ALA A 108 -2.21 -4.33 5.80
N ALA A 109 -2.39 -3.99 4.52
CA ALA A 109 -3.46 -3.10 4.09
C ALA A 109 -4.87 -3.72 4.20
N GLY A 110 -4.98 -5.05 4.09
CA GLY A 110 -6.22 -5.80 4.23
C GLY A 110 -7.34 -5.28 3.32
N GLU A 111 -8.52 -5.03 3.89
CA GLU A 111 -9.68 -4.52 3.16
C GLU A 111 -9.50 -3.07 2.67
N ASN A 112 -8.59 -2.33 3.28
CA ASN A 112 -8.32 -0.93 2.97
C ASN A 112 -7.33 -0.73 1.80
N ILE A 113 -6.80 -1.79 1.22
CA ILE A 113 -5.79 -1.69 0.15
C ILE A 113 -6.25 -0.81 -1.02
N MET A 114 -7.55 -0.85 -1.34
CA MET A 114 -8.13 -0.06 -2.43
C MET A 114 -8.06 1.46 -2.21
N LEU A 115 -7.84 1.94 -0.98
CA LEU A 115 -7.63 3.36 -0.69
C LEU A 115 -6.30 3.88 -1.27
N ASN A 116 -5.34 2.99 -1.49
CA ASN A 116 -4.04 3.28 -2.07
C ASN A 116 -3.88 2.67 -3.49
N CYS A 117 -4.99 2.28 -4.13
CA CYS A 117 -5.01 1.79 -5.49
C CYS A 117 -5.55 2.85 -6.45
N PHE A 118 -4.92 2.94 -7.61
CA PHE A 118 -5.25 3.91 -8.67
C PHE A 118 -5.51 3.19 -9.98
N LEU A 119 -6.26 3.84 -10.85
CA LEU A 119 -6.52 3.44 -12.24
C LEU A 119 -6.03 4.54 -13.16
N GLY A 120 -5.04 4.27 -14.00
CA GLY A 120 -4.41 5.27 -14.85
C GLY A 120 -3.59 6.31 -14.06
N LYS A 121 -3.06 7.32 -14.78
CA LYS A 121 -2.27 8.40 -14.19
C LYS A 121 -3.18 9.34 -13.38
N PRO A 122 -2.88 9.65 -12.10
CA PRO A 122 -3.62 10.64 -11.33
C PRO A 122 -3.59 12.03 -11.99
N SER A 123 -4.68 12.80 -11.88
CA SER A 123 -4.80 14.15 -12.44
C SER A 123 -3.96 15.20 -11.70
N ALA A 124 -3.53 14.91 -10.47
CA ALA A 124 -2.67 15.75 -9.65
C ALA A 124 -1.61 14.89 -8.94
N PRO A 125 -0.46 15.49 -8.56
CA PRO A 125 0.52 14.80 -7.75
C PRO A 125 -0.07 14.27 -6.43
N LEU A 126 0.34 13.09 -6.04
CA LEU A 126 0.03 12.52 -4.73
C LEU A 126 0.95 13.13 -3.68
N LYS A 127 0.42 13.34 -2.48
CA LYS A 127 1.17 13.79 -1.30
C LYS A 127 1.16 12.67 -0.25
N GLY A 128 2.24 11.91 -0.18
CA GLY A 128 2.41 10.85 0.80
C GLY A 128 2.95 11.39 2.12
N GLN A 129 2.22 11.27 3.20
CA GLN A 129 2.61 11.68 4.56
C GLN A 129 2.75 10.50 5.52
N LEU A 130 2.27 9.33 5.11
CA LEU A 130 2.32 8.09 5.86
C LEU A 130 3.02 7.00 5.05
N ASP A 131 3.71 6.10 5.74
CA ASP A 131 4.18 4.86 5.14
C ASP A 131 3.02 3.87 4.94
N TYR A 132 3.31 2.72 4.31
CA TYR A 132 2.28 1.70 4.05
C TYR A 132 1.72 1.05 5.33
N LYS A 133 2.40 1.19 6.47
CA LYS A 133 1.96 0.74 7.80
C LYS A 133 1.12 1.81 8.54
N GLY A 134 0.98 3.01 7.95
CA GLY A 134 0.25 4.15 8.53
C GLY A 134 1.08 5.00 9.49
N ASN A 135 2.40 4.86 9.52
CA ASN A 135 3.27 5.68 10.34
C ASN A 135 3.60 6.99 9.62
N ALA A 136 3.67 8.11 10.36
CA ALA A 136 4.14 9.38 9.83
C ALA A 136 5.60 9.29 9.36
N LEU A 137 5.91 10.01 8.28
CA LEU A 137 7.27 10.05 7.76
C LEU A 137 8.20 10.77 8.75
N LYS A 138 9.43 10.26 8.88
CA LYS A 138 10.46 10.83 9.74
C LYS A 138 11.36 11.81 8.98
N PRO A 139 11.97 12.80 9.66
CA PRO A 139 12.93 13.72 9.05
C PRO A 139 14.20 13.01 8.58
N GLY A 140 14.83 13.53 7.55
CA GLY A 140 16.12 13.07 7.04
C GLY A 140 16.21 11.58 6.77
N THR A 141 15.06 10.94 6.52
CA THR A 141 14.95 9.49 6.39
C THR A 141 14.73 9.10 4.94
N LYS A 142 15.45 8.06 4.52
CA LYS A 142 15.34 7.48 3.19
C LYS A 142 14.08 6.61 3.10
N TYR A 143 13.28 6.85 2.08
CA TYR A 143 12.10 6.08 1.72
C TYR A 143 12.18 5.58 0.28
N TYR A 144 11.45 4.52 0.00
CA TYR A 144 11.09 4.14 -1.36
C TYR A 144 9.62 4.46 -1.59
N ILE A 145 9.33 5.14 -2.69
CA ILE A 145 8.01 5.13 -3.30
C ILE A 145 7.89 3.79 -3.96
N ILE A 146 6.85 3.02 -3.64
CA ILE A 146 6.63 1.68 -4.17
C ILE A 146 5.32 1.63 -4.96
N ALA A 147 5.30 0.87 -6.05
CA ALA A 147 4.08 0.59 -6.79
C ALA A 147 4.14 -0.80 -7.42
N PHE A 148 2.99 -1.43 -7.58
CA PHE A 148 2.81 -2.69 -8.30
C PHE A 148 1.38 -2.83 -8.78
N GLY A 149 1.17 -3.52 -9.91
CA GLY A 149 -0.16 -3.85 -10.42
C GLY A 149 -0.91 -4.73 -9.41
N TYR A 150 -2.21 -4.51 -9.24
CA TYR A 150 -3.01 -5.17 -8.22
C TYR A 150 -4.36 -5.68 -8.74
N GLN A 151 -4.62 -6.96 -8.52
CA GLN A 151 -5.91 -7.62 -8.76
C GLN A 151 -6.16 -8.70 -7.69
N GLY A 152 -6.23 -8.27 -6.41
CA GLY A 152 -6.29 -9.19 -5.26
C GLY A 152 -4.94 -9.82 -4.88
N LYS A 153 -3.97 -9.83 -5.79
CA LYS A 153 -2.55 -10.15 -5.63
C LYS A 153 -1.74 -9.19 -6.51
N ALA A 154 -0.42 -9.17 -6.36
CA ALA A 154 0.46 -8.43 -7.26
C ALA A 154 0.44 -9.05 -8.67
N THR A 155 0.19 -8.20 -9.68
CA THR A 155 0.14 -8.59 -11.10
C THR A 155 1.40 -8.26 -11.86
N THR A 156 2.24 -7.36 -11.34
CA THR A 156 3.54 -6.94 -11.91
C THR A 156 4.67 -7.15 -10.92
N PRO A 157 5.93 -7.02 -11.34
CA PRO A 157 7.05 -6.79 -10.42
C PRO A 157 6.84 -5.53 -9.58
N LEU A 158 7.65 -5.38 -8.52
CA LEU A 158 7.71 -4.18 -7.72
C LEU A 158 8.47 -3.07 -8.47
N PHE A 159 7.87 -1.90 -8.58
CA PHE A 159 8.51 -0.66 -9.04
C PHE A 159 8.81 0.19 -7.82
N LYS A 160 10.02 0.76 -7.74
CA LYS A 160 10.43 1.59 -6.61
C LYS A 160 11.34 2.73 -7.04
N GLN A 161 11.21 3.86 -6.36
CA GLN A 161 12.09 5.02 -6.51
C GLN A 161 12.47 5.57 -5.13
N GLU A 162 13.75 5.82 -4.94
CA GLU A 162 14.29 6.38 -3.71
C GLU A 162 13.97 7.87 -3.58
N VAL A 163 13.70 8.30 -2.34
CA VAL A 163 13.55 9.70 -1.95
C VAL A 163 13.96 9.85 -0.48
N THR A 164 14.58 10.98 -0.12
CA THR A 164 14.90 11.29 1.28
C THR A 164 14.06 12.47 1.73
N THR A 165 13.42 12.36 2.88
CA THR A 165 12.64 13.44 3.49
C THR A 165 13.55 14.60 3.91
N THR A 166 12.99 15.81 3.98
CA THR A 166 13.67 17.00 4.50
C THR A 166 13.97 16.88 6.00
N GLY A 167 14.78 17.79 6.53
CA GLY A 167 15.18 17.80 7.94
C GLY A 167 16.40 16.94 8.24
N GLU A 168 16.86 16.97 9.47
CA GLU A 168 17.96 16.14 9.95
C GLU A 168 17.42 14.81 10.48
N ALA A 169 18.11 13.72 10.17
CA ALA A 169 17.77 12.41 10.70
C ALA A 169 17.81 12.44 12.24
N GLU A 170 16.80 11.85 12.87
CA GLU A 170 16.83 11.65 14.33
C GLU A 170 18.06 10.80 14.68
N THR A 171 19.09 11.43 15.22
CA THR A 171 20.20 10.70 15.82
C THR A 171 19.63 9.98 17.02
N GLY A 172 19.60 8.64 16.94
CA GLY A 172 19.12 7.79 18.02
C GLY A 172 19.73 8.25 19.33
N GLY A 173 18.89 8.68 20.29
CA GLY A 173 19.28 9.28 21.54
C GLY A 173 20.29 8.41 22.28
N GLY A 174 21.56 8.77 22.15
CA GLY A 174 22.61 8.29 23.03
C GLY A 174 22.23 8.70 24.44
N ASN A 175 22.05 7.72 25.28
CA ASN A 175 21.80 7.77 26.70
C ASN A 175 22.70 8.88 27.33
N GLY A 176 22.12 10.05 27.59
CA GLY A 176 22.80 11.11 28.34
C GLY A 176 23.07 10.62 29.75
N GLY A 177 24.27 10.09 29.93
CA GLY A 177 24.77 9.72 31.26
C GLY A 177 24.68 10.93 32.16
N TRP A 178 23.94 10.80 33.24
CA TRP A 178 23.97 11.67 34.38
C TRP A 178 25.39 11.61 34.98
N GLY A 179 26.24 12.57 34.64
CA GLY A 179 27.49 12.80 35.35
C GLY A 179 27.17 13.60 36.61
N PHE A 180 27.48 13.05 37.76
CA PHE A 180 27.52 13.74 39.04
C PHE A 180 28.75 14.60 39.11
#